data_8a8abe55504f4e511528352e0e257731
#
_entry.id   8a8abe55504f4e511528352e0e257731
#
_cell.length_a   1.000
_cell.length_b   1.000
_cell.length_c   1.000
_cell.angle_alpha   90.00
_cell.angle_beta   90.00
_cell.angle_gamma   90.00
#
_symmetry.space_group_name_H-M   'P 1'
#
loop_
_entity.id
_entity.type
_entity.pdbx_description
1 polymer ?
#
loop_
_entity_poly.entity_id
_entity_poly.type
_entity_poly.pdbx_seq_one_letter_code
_entity_poly.pdbx_strand_id
1 'polypeptide(L)'
;MIRFGILGFGLHAVKRVMPGFAAAKNCRVTALSRRDIGKAQESARRFNIPLAFDSAEELCRSSEVDAVFVTTPNACHLSDVLLAIRCGKPVLCEKPMAVNADECRRMVEAAREARLLLGVAQVFRFENSTARLRERIAGGQIGRPIFARSEFSFQAAGGHPRTWLYDPAVAGGGPIADVGVHSVDALRYILQDEVLRVSARGMHDHESGELEAAAAVILEFSRGTLASVLVSYRSGYRTPIEFVGQNGVLRADDGLNVEHPITLELRRDGAIAESETVLNQGAYARQVDAFAAAVEGTAEFPVSGEEGWQNQEILDAAYRSLKSGKAEPVERVVGPLTSALSSQPISAKFKG
;
A
#
# COMPACT_ATOMS: atom_id res chain seq x y z
N MET A 1 -20.47 -13.69 7.70
CA MET A 1 -20.17 -13.10 6.35
C MET A 1 -20.36 -11.60 6.47
N ILE A 2 -19.28 -10.84 6.32
CA ILE A 2 -19.22 -9.39 6.50
C ILE A 2 -19.83 -8.66 5.28
N ARG A 3 -20.69 -7.66 5.56
CA ARG A 3 -21.35 -6.81 4.57
C ARG A 3 -20.58 -5.50 4.45
N PHE A 4 -19.96 -5.27 3.29
CA PHE A 4 -19.19 -4.04 3.04
C PHE A 4 -20.03 -2.96 2.38
N GLY A 5 -19.84 -1.72 2.85
CA GLY A 5 -20.19 -0.51 2.12
C GLY A 5 -18.93 0.08 1.47
N ILE A 6 -19.01 0.48 0.18
CA ILE A 6 -17.90 1.10 -0.52
C ILE A 6 -18.13 2.60 -0.64
N LEU A 7 -17.27 3.42 -0.03
CA LEU A 7 -17.22 4.87 -0.22
C LEU A 7 -16.34 5.21 -1.44
N GLY A 8 -16.87 6.02 -2.36
CA GLY A 8 -16.12 6.45 -3.54
C GLY A 8 -16.08 5.39 -4.65
N PHE A 9 -17.22 4.83 -5.04
CA PHE A 9 -17.33 3.78 -6.05
C PHE A 9 -16.92 4.27 -7.44
N GLY A 10 -15.61 4.47 -7.65
CA GLY A 10 -14.98 4.96 -8.88
C GLY A 10 -14.35 3.85 -9.74
N LEU A 11 -13.44 4.27 -10.64
CA LEU A 11 -12.78 3.37 -11.59
C LEU A 11 -11.99 2.25 -10.89
N HIS A 12 -11.32 2.56 -9.77
CA HIS A 12 -10.55 1.57 -9.00
C HIS A 12 -11.48 0.50 -8.41
N ALA A 13 -12.59 0.93 -7.78
CA ALA A 13 -13.59 0.02 -7.26
C ALA A 13 -14.12 -0.92 -8.36
N VAL A 14 -14.47 -0.37 -9.52
CA VAL A 14 -15.00 -1.14 -10.67
C VAL A 14 -13.97 -2.13 -11.22
N LYS A 15 -12.71 -1.70 -11.42
CA LYS A 15 -11.71 -2.50 -12.15
C LYS A 15 -10.95 -3.50 -11.27
N ARG A 16 -10.81 -3.22 -9.97
CA ARG A 16 -9.96 -3.98 -9.05
C ARG A 16 -10.70 -4.53 -7.84
N VAL A 17 -11.45 -3.68 -7.13
CA VAL A 17 -12.10 -4.06 -5.88
C VAL A 17 -13.26 -5.02 -6.12
N MET A 18 -14.16 -4.73 -7.08
CA MET A 18 -15.31 -5.59 -7.35
C MET A 18 -14.96 -7.00 -7.85
N PRO A 19 -13.97 -7.19 -8.76
CA PRO A 19 -13.48 -8.55 -9.05
C PRO A 19 -12.97 -9.29 -7.81
N GLY A 20 -12.30 -8.58 -6.89
CA GLY A 20 -11.89 -9.14 -5.59
C GLY A 20 -13.08 -9.62 -4.76
N PHE A 21 -14.09 -8.79 -4.58
CA PHE A 21 -15.31 -9.20 -3.87
C PHE A 21 -16.08 -10.33 -4.55
N ALA A 22 -16.06 -10.39 -5.89
CA ALA A 22 -16.71 -11.49 -6.61
C ALA A 22 -16.04 -12.85 -6.36
N ALA A 23 -14.74 -12.86 -6.03
CA ALA A 23 -13.98 -14.06 -5.70
C ALA A 23 -13.83 -14.30 -4.19
N ALA A 24 -14.25 -13.34 -3.34
CA ALA A 24 -14.18 -13.44 -1.88
C ALA A 24 -15.17 -14.47 -1.32
N LYS A 25 -14.82 -15.07 -0.17
CA LYS A 25 -15.58 -16.15 0.46
C LYS A 25 -16.32 -15.72 1.73
N ASN A 26 -15.78 -14.74 2.46
CA ASN A 26 -16.24 -14.37 3.80
C ASN A 26 -16.95 -13.02 3.83
N CYS A 27 -17.05 -12.32 2.70
CA CYS A 27 -17.64 -10.99 2.63
C CYS A 27 -18.33 -10.72 1.30
N ARG A 28 -19.15 -9.68 1.27
CA ARG A 28 -19.84 -9.21 0.07
C ARG A 28 -20.08 -7.70 0.17
N VAL A 29 -20.31 -7.06 -0.97
CA VAL A 29 -20.73 -5.65 -1.02
C VAL A 29 -22.25 -5.57 -0.96
N THR A 30 -22.77 -4.81 -0.01
CA THR A 30 -24.22 -4.56 0.15
C THR A 30 -24.62 -3.13 -0.15
N ALA A 31 -23.66 -2.20 -0.12
CA ALA A 31 -23.91 -0.79 -0.34
C ALA A 31 -22.73 -0.13 -1.08
N LEU A 32 -23.04 0.88 -1.87
CA LEU A 32 -22.03 1.76 -2.46
C LEU A 32 -22.47 3.23 -2.38
N SER A 33 -21.49 4.15 -2.40
CA SER A 33 -21.79 5.57 -2.53
C SER A 33 -21.02 6.24 -3.66
N ARG A 34 -21.68 7.21 -4.31
CA ARG A 34 -21.10 8.14 -5.29
C ARG A 34 -21.79 9.48 -5.14
N ARG A 35 -21.08 10.58 -5.42
CA ARG A 35 -21.65 11.95 -5.35
C ARG A 35 -22.88 12.17 -6.22
N ASP A 36 -23.08 11.38 -7.25
CA ASP A 36 -24.21 11.42 -8.17
C ASP A 36 -25.05 10.16 -7.93
N ILE A 37 -26.28 10.34 -7.43
CA ILE A 37 -27.18 9.23 -7.10
C ILE A 37 -27.55 8.40 -8.33
N GLY A 38 -27.72 9.02 -9.50
CA GLY A 38 -28.03 8.30 -10.74
C GLY A 38 -26.90 7.34 -11.13
N LYS A 39 -25.64 7.80 -11.04
CA LYS A 39 -24.46 6.95 -11.26
C LYS A 39 -24.27 5.92 -10.15
N ALA A 40 -24.66 6.22 -8.92
CA ALA A 40 -24.65 5.25 -7.82
C ALA A 40 -25.61 4.10 -8.11
N GLN A 41 -26.85 4.42 -8.47
CA GLN A 41 -27.89 3.43 -8.81
C GLN A 41 -27.55 2.61 -10.06
N GLU A 42 -26.97 3.23 -11.09
CA GLU A 42 -26.46 2.52 -12.27
C GLU A 42 -25.39 1.50 -11.89
N SER A 43 -24.42 1.92 -11.07
CA SER A 43 -23.36 1.04 -10.57
C SER A 43 -23.93 -0.10 -9.72
N ALA A 44 -24.87 0.19 -8.84
CA ALA A 44 -25.54 -0.80 -7.99
C ALA A 44 -26.25 -1.87 -8.84
N ARG A 45 -27.04 -1.45 -9.86
CA ARG A 45 -27.66 -2.39 -10.79
C ARG A 45 -26.65 -3.24 -11.55
N ARG A 46 -25.57 -2.62 -12.05
CA ARG A 46 -24.52 -3.32 -12.81
C ARG A 46 -23.83 -4.42 -12.02
N PHE A 47 -23.61 -4.21 -10.73
CA PHE A 47 -22.87 -5.12 -9.85
C PHE A 47 -23.78 -5.90 -8.88
N ASN A 48 -25.11 -5.82 -9.04
CA ASN A 48 -26.10 -6.46 -8.15
C ASN A 48 -25.88 -6.07 -6.66
N ILE A 49 -25.55 -4.79 -6.40
CA ILE A 49 -25.41 -4.26 -5.05
C ILE A 49 -26.79 -3.73 -4.59
N PRO A 50 -27.30 -4.18 -3.43
CA PRO A 50 -28.65 -3.85 -2.99
C PRO A 50 -28.91 -2.35 -2.78
N LEU A 51 -27.93 -1.62 -2.23
CA LEU A 51 -28.12 -0.24 -1.79
C LEU A 51 -27.15 0.72 -2.49
N ALA A 52 -27.67 1.88 -2.89
CA ALA A 52 -26.93 2.97 -3.50
C ALA A 52 -27.24 4.28 -2.80
N PHE A 53 -26.19 5.02 -2.42
CA PHE A 53 -26.29 6.29 -1.71
C PHE A 53 -25.50 7.39 -2.45
N ASP A 54 -25.92 8.65 -2.31
CA ASP A 54 -25.11 9.82 -2.65
C ASP A 54 -24.46 10.48 -1.42
N SER A 55 -24.84 10.00 -0.23
CA SER A 55 -24.30 10.41 1.07
C SER A 55 -23.40 9.33 1.66
N ALA A 56 -22.16 9.71 2.01
CA ALA A 56 -21.26 8.85 2.77
C ALA A 56 -21.82 8.53 4.17
N GLU A 57 -22.50 9.50 4.80
CA GLU A 57 -23.07 9.34 6.13
C GLU A 57 -24.23 8.34 6.14
N GLU A 58 -25.12 8.39 5.15
CA GLU A 58 -26.21 7.43 5.04
C GLU A 58 -25.71 6.01 4.84
N LEU A 59 -24.69 5.82 3.99
CA LEU A 59 -24.03 4.53 3.83
C LEU A 59 -23.44 4.03 5.17
N CYS A 60 -22.68 4.87 5.86
CA CYS A 60 -22.04 4.49 7.13
C CYS A 60 -23.06 4.19 8.25
N ARG A 61 -24.21 4.85 8.26
CA ARG A 61 -25.30 4.63 9.24
C ARG A 61 -26.18 3.42 8.90
N SER A 62 -26.08 2.88 7.68
CA SER A 62 -26.89 1.76 7.25
C SER A 62 -26.67 0.52 8.13
N SER A 63 -27.77 -0.12 8.56
CA SER A 63 -27.74 -1.42 9.27
C SER A 63 -27.34 -2.57 8.35
N GLU A 64 -27.35 -2.37 7.03
CA GLU A 64 -26.93 -3.34 6.02
C GLU A 64 -25.41 -3.30 5.74
N VAL A 65 -24.65 -2.47 6.48
CA VAL A 65 -23.20 -2.33 6.36
C VAL A 65 -22.54 -2.67 7.70
N ASP A 66 -21.66 -3.65 7.69
CA ASP A 66 -20.87 -4.09 8.86
C ASP A 66 -19.49 -3.44 8.88
N ALA A 67 -18.89 -3.20 7.70
CA ALA A 67 -17.58 -2.60 7.52
C ALA A 67 -17.56 -1.67 6.29
N VAL A 68 -16.69 -0.69 6.30
CA VAL A 68 -16.57 0.29 5.20
C VAL A 68 -15.23 0.13 4.48
N PHE A 69 -15.27 0.10 3.15
CA PHE A 69 -14.07 0.22 2.32
C PHE A 69 -14.03 1.61 1.70
N VAL A 70 -13.04 2.41 2.08
CA VAL A 70 -12.82 3.76 1.57
C VAL A 70 -11.96 3.69 0.31
N THR A 71 -12.51 4.10 -0.83
CA THR A 71 -11.84 4.12 -2.16
C THR A 71 -12.00 5.49 -2.85
N THR A 72 -12.19 6.52 -2.07
CA THR A 72 -12.25 7.92 -2.49
C THR A 72 -10.87 8.47 -2.90
N PRO A 73 -10.74 9.67 -3.46
CA PRO A 73 -9.44 10.31 -3.65
C PRO A 73 -8.71 10.56 -2.31
N ASN A 74 -7.38 10.54 -2.33
CA ASN A 74 -6.53 10.53 -1.14
C ASN A 74 -6.89 11.61 -0.09
N ALA A 75 -7.16 12.84 -0.53
CA ALA A 75 -7.54 13.94 0.38
C ALA A 75 -8.88 13.73 1.10
N CYS A 76 -9.71 12.80 0.64
CA CYS A 76 -10.98 12.48 1.29
C CYS A 76 -10.83 11.37 2.35
N HIS A 77 -9.72 10.63 2.34
CA HIS A 77 -9.55 9.44 3.18
C HIS A 77 -9.73 9.77 4.66
N LEU A 78 -9.08 10.83 5.18
CA LEU A 78 -9.23 11.23 6.58
C LEU A 78 -10.68 11.45 6.96
N SER A 79 -11.40 12.29 6.21
CA SER A 79 -12.80 12.63 6.54
C SER A 79 -13.72 11.41 6.49
N ASP A 80 -13.54 10.55 5.49
CA ASP A 80 -14.36 9.36 5.27
C ASP A 80 -14.09 8.27 6.32
N VAL A 81 -12.81 8.06 6.67
CA VAL A 81 -12.44 7.12 7.74
C VAL A 81 -12.97 7.60 9.09
N LEU A 82 -12.80 8.88 9.45
CA LEU A 82 -13.33 9.42 10.69
C LEU A 82 -14.87 9.36 10.74
N LEU A 83 -15.54 9.56 9.62
CA LEU A 83 -16.99 9.40 9.53
C LEU A 83 -17.41 7.94 9.80
N ALA A 84 -16.78 6.98 9.14
CA ALA A 84 -17.09 5.57 9.32
C ALA A 84 -16.84 5.12 10.78
N ILE A 85 -15.73 5.56 11.38
CA ILE A 85 -15.40 5.28 12.79
C ILE A 85 -16.48 5.87 13.72
N ARG A 86 -16.91 7.14 13.51
CA ARG A 86 -18.01 7.74 14.31
C ARG A 86 -19.32 6.98 14.17
N CYS A 87 -19.55 6.32 13.03
CA CYS A 87 -20.71 5.45 12.83
C CYS A 87 -20.52 4.03 13.37
N GLY A 88 -19.41 3.76 14.08
CA GLY A 88 -19.11 2.45 14.67
C GLY A 88 -18.69 1.38 13.68
N LYS A 89 -18.16 1.77 12.50
CA LYS A 89 -17.78 0.81 11.46
C LYS A 89 -16.25 0.61 11.40
N PRO A 90 -15.78 -0.66 11.40
CA PRO A 90 -14.42 -1.00 10.99
C PRO A 90 -14.13 -0.52 9.57
N VAL A 91 -12.90 -0.09 9.30
CA VAL A 91 -12.54 0.54 8.02
C VAL A 91 -11.33 -0.12 7.37
N LEU A 92 -11.48 -0.52 6.09
CA LEU A 92 -10.38 -0.77 5.18
C LEU A 92 -10.20 0.49 4.30
N CYS A 93 -9.03 1.12 4.34
CA CYS A 93 -8.74 2.34 3.59
C CYS A 93 -7.78 2.05 2.44
N GLU A 94 -8.04 2.62 1.25
CA GLU A 94 -7.09 2.57 0.14
C GLU A 94 -5.76 3.26 0.47
N LYS A 95 -4.75 2.86 -0.26
CA LYS A 95 -3.41 3.47 -0.21
C LYS A 95 -3.29 4.67 -1.21
N PRO A 96 -2.42 5.67 -0.93
CA PRO A 96 -1.81 5.94 0.37
C PRO A 96 -2.89 6.19 1.41
N MET A 97 -2.61 5.85 2.67
CA MET A 97 -3.63 5.92 3.73
C MET A 97 -4.22 7.34 3.90
N ALA A 98 -3.37 8.36 3.74
CA ALA A 98 -3.75 9.77 3.73
C ALA A 98 -2.76 10.59 2.91
N VAL A 99 -2.92 11.91 2.86
CA VAL A 99 -2.00 12.80 2.13
C VAL A 99 -0.76 13.19 2.93
N ASN A 100 -0.71 12.89 4.22
CA ASN A 100 0.44 13.10 5.11
C ASN A 100 0.33 12.24 6.37
N ALA A 101 1.45 12.15 7.13
CA ALA A 101 1.55 11.33 8.33
C ALA A 101 0.67 11.83 9.49
N ASP A 102 0.44 13.14 9.63
CA ASP A 102 -0.46 13.68 10.67
C ASP A 102 -1.90 13.21 10.48
N GLU A 103 -2.38 13.18 9.25
CA GLU A 103 -3.70 12.62 8.93
C GLU A 103 -3.78 11.13 9.27
N CYS A 104 -2.75 10.35 8.93
CA CYS A 104 -2.67 8.93 9.30
C CYS A 104 -2.72 8.74 10.81
N ARG A 105 -1.95 9.54 11.57
CA ARG A 105 -1.95 9.53 13.03
C ARG A 105 -3.35 9.75 13.59
N ARG A 106 -4.05 10.77 13.11
CA ARG A 106 -5.43 11.09 13.54
C ARG A 106 -6.42 9.96 13.26
N MET A 107 -6.27 9.29 12.11
CA MET A 107 -7.10 8.12 11.77
C MET A 107 -6.84 6.95 12.72
N VAL A 108 -5.58 6.65 13.00
CA VAL A 108 -5.18 5.58 13.92
C VAL A 108 -5.64 5.87 15.34
N GLU A 109 -5.44 7.09 15.84
CA GLU A 109 -5.90 7.50 17.17
C GLU A 109 -7.41 7.35 17.31
N ALA A 110 -8.19 7.84 16.35
CA ALA A 110 -9.64 7.72 16.36
C ALA A 110 -10.11 6.25 16.35
N ALA A 111 -9.45 5.39 15.55
CA ALA A 111 -9.78 3.96 15.50
C ALA A 111 -9.46 3.27 16.83
N ARG A 112 -8.32 3.59 17.47
CA ARG A 112 -7.95 3.08 18.80
C ARG A 112 -8.92 3.50 19.88
N GLU A 113 -9.29 4.78 19.92
CA GLU A 113 -10.26 5.32 20.88
C GLU A 113 -11.62 4.64 20.75
N ALA A 114 -12.08 4.42 19.52
CA ALA A 114 -13.32 3.73 19.22
C ALA A 114 -13.22 2.20 19.36
N ARG A 115 -12.02 1.63 19.54
CA ARG A 115 -11.75 0.18 19.53
C ARG A 115 -12.24 -0.51 18.26
N LEU A 116 -12.06 0.16 17.12
CA LEU A 116 -12.44 -0.34 15.80
C LEU A 116 -11.19 -0.70 14.99
N LEU A 117 -11.33 -1.71 14.15
CA LEU A 117 -10.29 -2.10 13.22
C LEU A 117 -10.14 -1.03 12.12
N LEU A 118 -8.91 -0.57 11.93
CA LEU A 118 -8.48 0.23 10.79
C LEU A 118 -7.37 -0.53 10.06
N GLY A 119 -7.62 -0.89 8.81
CA GLY A 119 -6.65 -1.53 7.94
C GLY A 119 -6.37 -0.70 6.69
N VAL A 120 -5.24 -0.95 6.03
CA VAL A 120 -4.85 -0.30 4.78
C VAL A 120 -4.74 -1.32 3.65
N ALA A 121 -5.26 -0.96 2.47
CA ALA A 121 -5.35 -1.86 1.31
C ALA A 121 -4.02 -1.93 0.56
N GLN A 122 -2.99 -2.53 1.16
CA GLN A 122 -1.70 -2.83 0.55
C GLN A 122 -1.74 -4.19 -0.16
N VAL A 123 -2.36 -4.21 -1.33
CA VAL A 123 -2.68 -5.45 -2.07
C VAL A 123 -1.47 -6.36 -2.33
N PHE A 124 -0.27 -5.79 -2.51
CA PHE A 124 0.94 -6.58 -2.76
C PHE A 124 1.33 -7.49 -1.59
N ARG A 125 0.96 -7.16 -0.34
CA ARG A 125 1.15 -8.09 0.81
C ARG A 125 0.30 -9.36 0.69
N PHE A 126 -0.70 -9.36 -0.18
CA PHE A 126 -1.57 -10.50 -0.45
C PHE A 126 -1.21 -11.23 -1.75
N GLU A 127 -0.14 -10.83 -2.46
CA GLU A 127 0.38 -11.55 -3.61
C GLU A 127 1.29 -12.70 -3.19
N ASN A 128 1.11 -13.85 -3.87
CA ASN A 128 1.88 -15.05 -3.57
C ASN A 128 3.38 -14.84 -3.84
N SER A 129 3.74 -14.09 -4.89
CA SER A 129 5.13 -13.77 -5.22
C SER A 129 5.81 -12.94 -4.13
N THR A 130 5.11 -11.96 -3.55
CA THR A 130 5.62 -11.13 -2.45
C THR A 130 5.85 -11.97 -1.20
N ALA A 131 4.90 -12.84 -0.86
CA ALA A 131 5.06 -13.79 0.25
C ALA A 131 6.25 -14.75 0.01
N ARG A 132 6.41 -15.23 -1.23
CA ARG A 132 7.51 -16.12 -1.61
C ARG A 132 8.87 -15.43 -1.55
N LEU A 133 8.97 -14.17 -2.01
CA LEU A 133 10.19 -13.35 -1.86
C LEU A 133 10.57 -13.20 -0.39
N ARG A 134 9.60 -12.85 0.47
CA ARG A 134 9.80 -12.72 1.92
C ARG A 134 10.29 -14.03 2.53
N GLU A 135 9.67 -15.15 2.22
CA GLU A 135 10.07 -16.49 2.69
C GLU A 135 11.51 -16.80 2.31
N ARG A 136 11.88 -16.61 1.03
CA ARG A 136 13.21 -16.92 0.51
C ARG A 136 14.30 -16.04 1.17
N ILE A 137 14.02 -14.76 1.40
CA ILE A 137 14.95 -13.84 2.08
C ILE A 137 15.08 -14.20 3.56
N ALA A 138 13.95 -14.42 4.26
CA ALA A 138 13.97 -14.85 5.66
C ALA A 138 14.67 -16.20 5.85
N GLY A 139 14.55 -17.11 4.86
CA GLY A 139 15.28 -18.39 4.81
C GLY A 139 16.76 -18.28 4.48
N GLY A 140 17.30 -17.05 4.31
CA GLY A 140 18.74 -16.79 4.15
C GLY A 140 19.29 -17.17 2.76
N GLN A 141 18.47 -17.36 1.74
CA GLN A 141 18.93 -17.85 0.43
C GLN A 141 19.95 -16.96 -0.27
N ILE A 142 19.91 -15.63 0.03
CA ILE A 142 20.90 -14.66 -0.48
C ILE A 142 21.90 -14.22 0.59
N GLY A 143 21.89 -14.82 1.80
CA GLY A 143 22.62 -14.31 2.96
C GLY A 143 22.03 -13.00 3.46
N ARG A 144 22.83 -12.18 4.16
CA ARG A 144 22.38 -10.87 4.63
C ARG A 144 22.12 -9.94 3.43
N PRO A 145 20.94 -9.33 3.30
CA PRO A 145 20.66 -8.34 2.27
C PRO A 145 21.57 -7.11 2.42
N ILE A 146 22.19 -6.67 1.33
CA ILE A 146 23.06 -5.48 1.27
C ILE A 146 22.34 -4.37 0.51
N PHE A 147 21.79 -4.70 -0.66
CA PHE A 147 21.02 -3.76 -1.46
C PHE A 147 19.65 -4.32 -1.80
N ALA A 148 18.67 -3.42 -1.96
CA ALA A 148 17.41 -3.73 -2.59
C ALA A 148 17.08 -2.66 -3.64
N ARG A 149 16.31 -3.04 -4.65
CA ARG A 149 15.83 -2.14 -5.72
C ARG A 149 14.38 -2.42 -6.00
N SER A 150 13.63 -1.36 -6.21
CA SER A 150 12.26 -1.45 -6.73
C SER A 150 12.01 -0.31 -7.69
N GLU A 151 11.26 -0.59 -8.73
CA GLU A 151 10.77 0.43 -9.64
C GLU A 151 9.27 0.25 -9.83
N PHE A 152 8.53 1.36 -9.89
CA PHE A 152 7.17 1.34 -10.35
C PHE A 152 6.94 2.54 -11.27
N SER A 153 6.94 2.27 -12.54
CA SER A 153 6.93 3.28 -13.59
C SER A 153 5.86 2.96 -14.63
N PHE A 154 5.20 3.99 -15.12
CA PHE A 154 4.29 3.89 -16.27
C PHE A 154 4.10 5.24 -16.94
N GLN A 155 3.62 5.22 -18.20
CA GLN A 155 3.25 6.43 -18.91
C GLN A 155 1.84 6.85 -18.49
N ALA A 156 1.74 7.89 -17.67
CA ALA A 156 0.48 8.58 -17.37
C ALA A 156 0.36 9.79 -18.31
N ALA A 157 0.00 9.53 -19.57
CA ALA A 157 -0.16 10.58 -20.57
C ALA A 157 -1.37 11.48 -20.25
N GLY A 158 -1.41 12.68 -20.88
CA GLY A 158 -2.56 13.58 -20.83
C GLY A 158 -3.86 12.84 -21.16
N GLY A 159 -4.92 13.08 -20.39
CA GLY A 159 -6.18 12.34 -20.50
C GLY A 159 -6.29 11.10 -19.62
N HIS A 160 -5.40 10.92 -18.67
CA HIS A 160 -5.54 9.86 -17.66
C HIS A 160 -6.90 9.96 -16.94
N PRO A 161 -7.67 8.86 -16.83
CA PRO A 161 -9.04 8.91 -16.31
C PRO A 161 -9.16 9.34 -14.84
N ARG A 162 -8.07 9.26 -14.07
CA ARG A 162 -7.98 9.79 -12.71
C ARG A 162 -7.33 11.18 -12.74
N THR A 163 -8.04 12.19 -13.22
CA THR A 163 -7.54 13.57 -13.37
C THR A 163 -7.07 14.19 -12.06
N TRP A 164 -7.64 13.76 -10.92
CA TRP A 164 -7.27 14.22 -9.59
C TRP A 164 -5.84 13.85 -9.17
N LEU A 165 -5.18 12.88 -9.83
CA LEU A 165 -3.77 12.54 -9.59
C LEU A 165 -2.80 13.68 -9.91
N TYR A 166 -3.25 14.67 -10.70
CA TYR A 166 -2.46 15.86 -11.06
C TYR A 166 -2.82 17.09 -10.22
N ASP A 167 -3.75 16.96 -9.27
CA ASP A 167 -4.11 18.00 -8.33
C ASP A 167 -3.36 17.76 -7.00
N PRO A 168 -2.36 18.61 -6.65
CA PRO A 168 -1.56 18.43 -5.43
C PRO A 168 -2.42 18.39 -4.16
N ALA A 169 -3.50 19.18 -4.11
CA ALA A 169 -4.38 19.23 -2.94
C ALA A 169 -5.22 17.96 -2.77
N VAL A 170 -5.40 17.18 -3.83
CA VAL A 170 -6.23 15.95 -3.81
C VAL A 170 -5.36 14.68 -3.79
N ALA A 171 -4.27 14.68 -4.55
CA ALA A 171 -3.37 13.53 -4.65
C ALA A 171 -2.42 13.43 -3.45
N GLY A 172 -2.00 14.57 -2.86
CA GLY A 172 -1.01 14.61 -1.80
C GLY A 172 0.43 14.38 -2.25
N GLY A 173 0.64 14.11 -3.55
CA GLY A 173 1.94 13.86 -4.15
C GLY A 173 1.80 13.22 -5.53
N GLY A 174 2.91 13.13 -6.27
CA GLY A 174 3.01 12.48 -7.57
C GLY A 174 3.28 10.97 -7.47
N PRO A 175 4.14 10.42 -8.36
CA PRO A 175 4.41 8.97 -8.36
C PRO A 175 5.04 8.44 -7.07
N ILE A 176 5.70 9.26 -6.24
CA ILE A 176 6.17 8.82 -4.91
C ILE A 176 4.97 8.37 -4.06
N ALA A 177 3.91 9.18 -3.99
CA ALA A 177 2.72 8.88 -3.20
C ALA A 177 1.85 7.79 -3.84
N ASP A 178 1.60 7.85 -5.17
CA ASP A 178 0.66 6.92 -5.82
C ASP A 178 1.24 5.51 -5.96
N VAL A 179 2.46 5.37 -6.47
CA VAL A 179 3.06 4.04 -6.75
C VAL A 179 4.29 3.73 -5.91
N GLY A 180 5.01 4.75 -5.44
CA GLY A 180 6.15 4.58 -4.54
C GLY A 180 5.76 3.94 -3.21
N VAL A 181 4.56 4.23 -2.73
CA VAL A 181 4.01 3.59 -1.52
C VAL A 181 3.98 2.07 -1.63
N HIS A 182 3.73 1.50 -2.79
CA HIS A 182 3.77 0.05 -3.01
C HIS A 182 5.20 -0.51 -2.89
N SER A 183 6.18 0.19 -3.49
CA SER A 183 7.60 -0.20 -3.37
C SER A 183 8.09 -0.11 -1.94
N VAL A 184 7.78 0.96 -1.23
CA VAL A 184 8.12 1.16 0.19
C VAL A 184 7.53 0.04 1.04
N ASP A 185 6.23 -0.22 0.89
CA ASP A 185 5.53 -1.26 1.65
C ASP A 185 6.09 -2.66 1.37
N ALA A 186 6.30 -3.00 0.08
CA ALA A 186 6.84 -4.30 -0.31
C ALA A 186 8.27 -4.52 0.22
N LEU A 187 9.14 -3.51 0.15
CA LEU A 187 10.50 -3.60 0.66
C LEU A 187 10.51 -3.78 2.18
N ARG A 188 9.72 -3.01 2.95
CA ARG A 188 9.58 -3.17 4.40
C ARG A 188 9.07 -4.58 4.75
N TYR A 189 8.02 -5.02 4.07
CA TYR A 189 7.40 -6.32 4.31
C TYR A 189 8.33 -7.49 4.01
N ILE A 190 9.04 -7.45 2.88
CA ILE A 190 9.92 -8.53 2.42
C ILE A 190 11.20 -8.59 3.27
N LEU A 191 11.83 -7.44 3.54
CA LEU A 191 13.03 -7.34 4.37
C LEU A 191 12.73 -7.54 5.86
N GLN A 192 11.48 -7.39 6.29
CA GLN A 192 11.07 -7.40 7.69
C GLN A 192 11.91 -6.41 8.52
N ASP A 193 12.13 -5.21 7.97
CA ASP A 193 13.01 -4.19 8.52
C ASP A 193 12.42 -2.79 8.31
N GLU A 194 12.81 -1.82 9.13
CA GLU A 194 12.27 -0.47 9.11
C GLU A 194 13.26 0.54 8.55
N VAL A 195 12.73 1.54 7.85
CA VAL A 195 13.49 2.63 7.26
C VAL A 195 13.81 3.67 8.34
N LEU A 196 15.08 4.06 8.45
CA LEU A 196 15.55 5.09 9.39
C LEU A 196 15.69 6.46 8.73
N ARG A 197 16.11 6.50 7.46
CA ARG A 197 16.38 7.73 6.72
C ARG A 197 16.02 7.59 5.26
N VAL A 198 15.70 8.72 4.65
CA VAL A 198 15.33 8.81 3.22
C VAL A 198 16.09 9.94 2.56
N SER A 199 16.63 9.66 1.36
CA SER A 199 17.14 10.68 0.44
C SER A 199 16.40 10.60 -0.86
N ALA A 200 15.95 11.72 -1.41
CA ALA A 200 15.19 11.75 -2.66
C ALA A 200 15.64 12.85 -3.62
N ARG A 201 15.49 12.59 -4.91
CA ARG A 201 15.60 13.56 -6.00
C ARG A 201 14.43 13.37 -6.95
N GLY A 202 13.78 14.45 -7.30
CA GLY A 202 12.61 14.48 -8.20
C GLY A 202 12.91 15.18 -9.51
N MET A 203 12.20 14.76 -10.54
CA MET A 203 12.11 15.44 -11.83
C MET A 203 10.71 16.03 -11.94
N HIS A 204 10.62 17.28 -12.33
CA HIS A 204 9.38 17.98 -12.63
C HIS A 204 9.31 18.27 -14.12
N ASP A 205 8.14 18.33 -14.69
CA ASP A 205 7.90 18.75 -16.06
C ASP A 205 6.63 19.61 -16.15
N HIS A 206 6.36 20.15 -17.33
CA HIS A 206 5.22 21.01 -17.58
C HIS A 206 3.87 20.35 -17.28
N GLU A 207 3.75 19.02 -17.48
CA GLU A 207 2.48 18.30 -17.28
C GLU A 207 2.25 17.93 -15.82
N SER A 208 3.31 17.78 -15.01
CA SER A 208 3.21 17.43 -13.60
C SER A 208 2.90 18.63 -12.71
N GLY A 209 3.09 19.86 -13.20
CA GLY A 209 2.89 21.08 -12.44
C GLY A 209 3.78 21.13 -11.19
N GLU A 210 3.18 21.23 -10.03
CA GLU A 210 3.90 21.27 -8.74
C GLU A 210 4.33 19.87 -8.24
N LEU A 211 3.75 18.80 -8.80
CA LEU A 211 4.08 17.42 -8.43
C LEU A 211 5.34 16.95 -9.15
N GLU A 212 6.05 16.01 -8.56
CA GLU A 212 7.11 15.33 -9.28
C GLU A 212 6.53 14.43 -10.40
N ALA A 213 7.19 14.39 -11.56
CA ALA A 213 6.87 13.52 -12.69
C ALA A 213 7.59 12.17 -12.59
N ALA A 214 8.77 12.18 -11.97
CA ALA A 214 9.56 11.00 -11.64
C ALA A 214 10.43 11.29 -10.41
N ALA A 215 10.83 10.25 -9.70
CA ALA A 215 11.75 10.38 -8.58
C ALA A 215 12.63 9.15 -8.38
N ALA A 216 13.81 9.40 -7.81
CA ALA A 216 14.69 8.40 -7.25
C ALA A 216 14.76 8.61 -5.74
N VAL A 217 14.45 7.57 -4.97
CA VAL A 217 14.41 7.59 -3.51
C VAL A 217 15.37 6.52 -2.99
N ILE A 218 16.24 6.88 -2.06
CA ILE A 218 17.14 5.97 -1.34
C ILE A 218 16.61 5.80 0.07
N LEU A 219 16.45 4.56 0.51
CA LEU A 219 16.00 4.18 1.84
C LEU A 219 17.15 3.53 2.59
N GLU A 220 17.45 4.01 3.81
CA GLU A 220 18.41 3.42 4.74
C GLU A 220 17.63 2.60 5.78
N PHE A 221 17.78 1.27 5.71
CA PHE A 221 17.11 0.34 6.63
C PHE A 221 17.89 0.15 7.92
N SER A 222 17.21 -0.17 9.02
CA SER A 222 17.79 -0.25 10.38
C SER A 222 18.87 -1.31 10.52
N ARG A 223 18.81 -2.40 9.76
CA ARG A 223 19.84 -3.46 9.73
C ARG A 223 20.93 -3.25 8.69
N GLY A 224 20.98 -2.05 8.09
CA GLY A 224 22.05 -1.61 7.19
C GLY A 224 21.84 -1.93 5.72
N THR A 225 20.68 -2.46 5.31
CA THR A 225 20.33 -2.59 3.89
C THR A 225 20.08 -1.20 3.31
N LEU A 226 20.65 -0.90 2.14
CA LEU A 226 20.33 0.28 1.35
C LEU A 226 19.39 -0.11 0.21
N ALA A 227 18.30 0.63 0.04
CA ALA A 227 17.38 0.38 -1.07
C ALA A 227 17.19 1.60 -1.95
N SER A 228 16.99 1.37 -3.26
CA SER A 228 16.57 2.39 -4.21
C SER A 228 15.15 2.11 -4.69
N VAL A 229 14.32 3.15 -4.68
CA VAL A 229 12.98 3.13 -5.26
C VAL A 229 12.94 4.15 -6.40
N LEU A 230 12.62 3.70 -7.60
CA LEU A 230 12.42 4.55 -8.77
C LEU A 230 10.93 4.58 -9.09
N VAL A 231 10.41 5.77 -9.29
CA VAL A 231 9.00 5.96 -9.65
C VAL A 231 8.87 6.97 -10.78
N SER A 232 7.96 6.71 -11.72
CA SER A 232 7.77 7.61 -12.86
C SER A 232 6.37 7.52 -13.46
N TYR A 233 5.84 8.68 -13.83
CA TYR A 233 4.68 8.83 -14.70
C TYR A 233 5.07 9.10 -16.18
N ARG A 234 6.38 9.02 -16.50
CA ARG A 234 6.93 9.42 -17.81
C ARG A 234 7.75 8.35 -18.50
N SER A 235 7.79 7.14 -17.97
CA SER A 235 8.54 6.04 -18.56
C SER A 235 7.64 4.88 -18.96
N GLY A 236 8.17 3.92 -19.70
CA GLY A 236 7.49 2.68 -20.02
C GLY A 236 7.10 1.92 -18.77
N TYR A 237 6.06 1.06 -18.84
CA TYR A 237 5.63 0.26 -17.72
C TYR A 237 6.72 -0.69 -17.25
N ARG A 238 7.08 -0.58 -15.96
CA ARG A 238 8.09 -1.43 -15.31
C ARG A 238 7.79 -1.55 -13.83
N THR A 239 7.92 -2.78 -13.30
CA THR A 239 7.66 -3.08 -11.89
C THR A 239 8.67 -4.08 -11.29
N PRO A 240 9.99 -3.98 -11.59
CA PRO A 240 10.98 -4.89 -11.04
C PRO A 240 11.17 -4.71 -9.54
N ILE A 241 11.52 -5.82 -8.89
CA ILE A 241 12.02 -5.84 -7.52
C ILE A 241 13.22 -6.79 -7.42
N GLU A 242 14.28 -6.35 -6.74
CA GLU A 242 15.54 -7.09 -6.63
C GLU A 242 16.13 -6.93 -5.23
N PHE A 243 16.69 -8.01 -4.70
CA PHE A 243 17.40 -8.07 -3.44
C PHE A 243 18.79 -8.67 -3.67
N VAL A 244 19.83 -7.92 -3.36
CA VAL A 244 21.23 -8.31 -3.50
C VAL A 244 21.77 -8.59 -2.11
N GLY A 245 22.14 -9.82 -1.84
CA GLY A 245 22.73 -10.25 -0.58
C GLY A 245 24.18 -10.71 -0.72
N GLN A 246 24.77 -11.15 0.38
CA GLN A 246 26.15 -11.63 0.41
C GLN A 246 26.39 -12.88 -0.47
N ASN A 247 25.37 -13.74 -0.64
CA ASN A 247 25.49 -15.06 -1.25
C ASN A 247 24.67 -15.21 -2.53
N GLY A 248 24.09 -14.13 -3.05
CA GLY A 248 23.30 -14.16 -4.27
C GLY A 248 22.37 -12.99 -4.45
N VAL A 249 21.61 -13.05 -5.53
CA VAL A 249 20.61 -12.04 -5.91
C VAL A 249 19.28 -12.73 -6.13
N LEU A 250 18.22 -12.23 -5.50
CA LEU A 250 16.84 -12.67 -5.74
C LEU A 250 16.10 -11.55 -6.43
N ARG A 251 15.53 -11.80 -7.61
CA ARG A 251 14.85 -10.77 -8.40
C ARG A 251 13.57 -11.26 -9.06
N ALA A 252 12.72 -10.30 -9.41
CA ALA A 252 11.56 -10.48 -10.27
C ALA A 252 11.41 -9.21 -11.15
N ASP A 253 11.41 -9.36 -12.46
CA ASP A 253 11.35 -8.22 -13.39
C ASP A 253 9.97 -7.52 -13.39
N ASP A 254 8.91 -8.26 -13.04
CA ASP A 254 7.53 -7.76 -12.90
C ASP A 254 6.98 -7.94 -11.46
N GLY A 255 7.87 -7.86 -10.46
CA GLY A 255 7.58 -8.25 -9.08
C GLY A 255 6.46 -7.49 -8.38
N LEU A 256 6.17 -6.26 -8.81
CA LEU A 256 5.04 -5.44 -8.32
C LEU A 256 3.92 -5.38 -9.38
N ASN A 257 3.53 -6.53 -9.92
CA ASN A 257 2.41 -6.65 -10.83
C ASN A 257 1.31 -7.55 -10.21
N VAL A 258 0.07 -7.05 -10.23
CA VAL A 258 -1.07 -7.72 -9.56
C VAL A 258 -1.74 -8.68 -10.51
N GLU A 259 -2.11 -9.87 -9.98
CA GLU A 259 -2.90 -10.87 -10.72
C GLU A 259 -2.18 -11.44 -11.97
N HIS A 260 -0.83 -11.41 -11.99
CA HIS A 260 -0.01 -11.97 -13.06
C HIS A 260 0.93 -13.06 -12.54
N PRO A 261 1.28 -14.08 -13.34
CA PRO A 261 2.38 -14.97 -13.01
C PRO A 261 3.69 -14.20 -12.92
N ILE A 262 4.45 -14.40 -11.85
CA ILE A 262 5.72 -13.71 -11.61
C ILE A 262 6.85 -14.75 -11.58
N THR A 263 7.89 -14.53 -12.38
CA THR A 263 9.09 -15.36 -12.34
C THR A 263 10.10 -14.79 -11.36
N LEU A 264 10.44 -15.59 -10.36
CA LEU A 264 11.48 -15.30 -9.37
C LEU A 264 12.77 -15.99 -9.80
N GLU A 265 13.87 -15.25 -9.92
CA GLU A 265 15.19 -15.79 -10.22
C GLU A 265 16.10 -15.62 -9.00
N LEU A 266 16.72 -16.73 -8.57
CA LEU A 266 17.88 -16.71 -7.70
C LEU A 266 19.15 -16.81 -8.56
N ARG A 267 20.03 -15.83 -8.43
CA ARG A 267 21.30 -15.78 -9.15
C ARG A 267 22.48 -15.92 -8.20
N ARG A 268 23.47 -16.69 -8.60
CA ARG A 268 24.76 -16.85 -7.90
C ARG A 268 25.87 -16.82 -8.94
N ASP A 269 26.97 -16.16 -8.61
CA ASP A 269 28.15 -16.04 -9.49
C ASP A 269 27.82 -15.60 -10.91
N GLY A 270 26.82 -14.68 -11.03
CA GLY A 270 26.37 -14.13 -12.31
C GLY A 270 25.41 -15.02 -13.11
N ALA A 271 25.22 -16.29 -12.73
CA ALA A 271 24.32 -17.24 -13.41
C ALA A 271 22.98 -17.39 -12.66
N ILE A 272 21.94 -17.80 -13.40
CA ILE A 272 20.67 -18.21 -12.80
C ILE A 272 20.89 -19.60 -12.15
N ALA A 273 20.80 -19.64 -10.82
CA ALA A 273 20.89 -20.88 -10.06
C ALA A 273 19.53 -21.56 -9.92
N GLU A 274 18.47 -20.77 -9.78
CA GLU A 274 17.09 -21.25 -9.67
C GLU A 274 16.14 -20.26 -10.36
N SER A 275 15.08 -20.78 -10.97
CA SER A 275 13.98 -20.00 -11.51
C SER A 275 12.65 -20.65 -11.12
N GLU A 276 11.72 -19.86 -10.60
CA GLU A 276 10.41 -20.31 -10.15
C GLU A 276 9.34 -19.33 -10.65
N THR A 277 8.27 -19.84 -11.26
CA THR A 277 7.11 -19.03 -11.62
C THR A 277 6.02 -19.18 -10.56
N VAL A 278 5.68 -18.09 -9.91
CA VAL A 278 4.63 -18.00 -8.88
C VAL A 278 3.37 -17.43 -9.51
N LEU A 279 2.24 -18.13 -9.35
CA LEU A 279 0.95 -17.67 -9.84
C LEU A 279 0.35 -16.69 -8.85
N ASN A 280 0.20 -15.44 -9.28
CA ASN A 280 -0.50 -14.39 -8.55
C ASN A 280 -1.95 -14.34 -9.02
N GLN A 281 -2.88 -14.76 -8.17
CA GLN A 281 -4.31 -14.74 -8.42
C GLN A 281 -5.06 -14.50 -7.11
N GLY A 282 -6.09 -13.66 -7.16
CA GLY A 282 -7.00 -13.45 -6.03
C GLY A 282 -6.44 -12.62 -4.86
N ALA A 283 -5.44 -11.77 -5.08
CA ALA A 283 -4.88 -10.92 -4.02
C ALA A 283 -5.93 -9.97 -3.43
N TYR A 284 -6.75 -9.34 -4.26
CA TYR A 284 -7.86 -8.50 -3.79
C TYR A 284 -8.90 -9.30 -2.99
N ALA A 285 -9.20 -10.53 -3.41
CA ALA A 285 -10.11 -11.38 -2.65
C ALA A 285 -9.52 -11.77 -1.28
N ARG A 286 -8.23 -12.18 -1.26
CA ARG A 286 -7.55 -12.48 0.01
C ARG A 286 -7.50 -11.28 0.94
N GLN A 287 -7.28 -10.07 0.40
CA GLN A 287 -7.25 -8.84 1.19
C GLN A 287 -8.59 -8.57 1.88
N VAL A 288 -9.71 -8.62 1.15
CA VAL A 288 -11.03 -8.36 1.74
C VAL A 288 -11.50 -9.50 2.62
N ASP A 289 -11.17 -10.76 2.31
CA ASP A 289 -11.46 -11.91 3.17
C ASP A 289 -10.64 -11.86 4.48
N ALA A 290 -9.36 -11.46 4.42
CA ALA A 290 -8.53 -11.30 5.61
C ALA A 290 -9.06 -10.15 6.50
N PHE A 291 -9.50 -9.05 5.91
CA PHE A 291 -10.12 -7.97 6.68
C PHE A 291 -11.44 -8.41 7.31
N ALA A 292 -12.27 -9.15 6.58
CA ALA A 292 -13.52 -9.70 7.11
C ALA A 292 -13.27 -10.65 8.28
N ALA A 293 -12.27 -11.54 8.17
CA ALA A 293 -11.88 -12.44 9.26
C ALA A 293 -11.41 -11.67 10.51
N ALA A 294 -10.71 -10.55 10.32
CA ALA A 294 -10.29 -9.70 11.43
C ALA A 294 -11.48 -8.96 12.08
N VAL A 295 -12.46 -8.51 11.30
CA VAL A 295 -13.71 -7.93 11.81
C VAL A 295 -14.51 -8.96 12.62
N GLU A 296 -14.52 -10.22 12.20
CA GLU A 296 -15.13 -11.34 12.93
C GLU A 296 -14.30 -11.80 14.14
N GLY A 297 -13.08 -11.24 14.33
CA GLY A 297 -12.19 -11.61 15.44
C GLY A 297 -11.54 -12.99 15.30
N THR A 298 -11.55 -13.59 14.11
CA THR A 298 -11.01 -14.94 13.85
C THR A 298 -9.54 -14.94 13.40
N ALA A 299 -9.01 -13.78 13.00
CA ALA A 299 -7.61 -13.57 12.61
C ALA A 299 -7.20 -12.11 12.81
N GLU A 300 -5.90 -11.82 12.77
CA GLU A 300 -5.39 -10.45 12.70
C GLU A 300 -5.30 -9.99 11.24
N PHE A 301 -5.59 -8.71 10.98
CA PHE A 301 -5.36 -8.12 9.66
C PHE A 301 -3.89 -7.70 9.54
N PRO A 302 -3.14 -8.17 8.52
CA PRO A 302 -1.70 -8.00 8.48
C PRO A 302 -1.23 -6.57 8.09
N VAL A 303 -2.13 -5.68 7.71
CA VAL A 303 -1.83 -4.30 7.31
C VAL A 303 -2.65 -3.32 8.13
N SER A 304 -2.29 -3.16 9.40
CA SER A 304 -2.97 -2.25 10.31
C SER A 304 -2.84 -0.77 9.89
N GLY A 305 -3.61 0.11 10.52
CA GLY A 305 -3.48 1.55 10.31
C GLY A 305 -2.07 2.05 10.62
N GLU A 306 -1.38 1.48 11.61
CA GLU A 306 0.00 1.82 11.96
C GLU A 306 1.00 1.48 10.85
N GLU A 307 0.78 0.38 10.14
CA GLU A 307 1.58 0.01 8.97
C GLU A 307 1.42 1.06 7.84
N GLY A 308 0.19 1.52 7.61
CA GLY A 308 -0.09 2.59 6.67
C GLY A 308 0.53 3.92 7.09
N TRP A 309 0.44 4.26 8.38
CA TRP A 309 1.07 5.45 8.94
C TRP A 309 2.60 5.39 8.80
N GLN A 310 3.25 4.27 9.13
CA GLN A 310 4.69 4.11 8.94
C GLN A 310 5.12 4.25 7.46
N ASN A 311 4.34 3.74 6.52
CA ASN A 311 4.58 3.98 5.10
C ASN A 311 4.49 5.48 4.78
N GLN A 312 3.50 6.19 5.31
CA GLN A 312 3.33 7.63 5.07
C GLN A 312 4.47 8.45 5.67
N GLU A 313 4.99 8.09 6.85
CA GLU A 313 6.19 8.74 7.43
C GLU A 313 7.40 8.68 6.49
N ILE A 314 7.56 7.55 5.79
CA ILE A 314 8.64 7.37 4.81
C ILE A 314 8.40 8.25 3.57
N LEU A 315 7.15 8.33 3.08
CA LEU A 315 6.79 9.20 1.96
C LEU A 315 7.00 10.68 2.33
N ASP A 316 6.57 11.11 3.51
CA ASP A 316 6.75 12.48 4.00
C ASP A 316 8.24 12.83 4.14
N ALA A 317 9.07 11.87 4.61
CA ALA A 317 10.52 12.05 4.64
C ALA A 317 11.10 12.20 3.22
N ALA A 318 10.58 11.46 2.23
CA ALA A 318 10.99 11.64 0.83
C ALA A 318 10.65 13.04 0.32
N TYR A 319 9.46 13.55 0.59
CA TYR A 319 9.06 14.93 0.22
C TYR A 319 9.87 15.99 0.97
N ARG A 320 10.17 15.79 2.25
CA ARG A 320 11.12 16.68 2.98
C ARG A 320 12.49 16.66 2.32
N SER A 321 12.99 15.49 1.91
CA SER A 321 14.26 15.35 1.22
C SER A 321 14.30 16.00 -0.16
N LEU A 322 13.23 15.91 -0.95
CA LEU A 322 13.09 16.65 -2.21
C LEU A 322 13.27 18.16 -1.99
N LYS A 323 12.68 18.69 -0.91
CA LYS A 323 12.72 20.12 -0.58
C LYS A 323 14.06 20.55 0.02
N SER A 324 14.60 19.78 0.96
CA SER A 324 15.82 20.15 1.68
C SER A 324 17.11 19.82 0.91
N GLY A 325 17.04 18.86 -0.02
CA GLY A 325 18.20 18.31 -0.70
C GLY A 325 19.09 17.40 0.17
N LYS A 326 18.65 17.08 1.39
CA LYS A 326 19.39 16.29 2.38
C LYS A 326 18.69 14.97 2.68
N ALA A 327 19.41 14.05 3.34
CA ALA A 327 18.80 12.87 3.92
C ALA A 327 17.95 13.27 5.14
N GLU A 328 16.70 12.81 5.18
CA GLU A 328 15.74 13.13 6.22
C GLU A 328 15.45 11.91 7.10
N PRO A 329 15.32 12.07 8.42
CA PRO A 329 14.94 11.00 9.31
C PRO A 329 13.48 10.59 9.09
N VAL A 330 13.20 9.32 9.36
CA VAL A 330 11.84 8.77 9.41
C VAL A 330 11.44 8.61 10.86
N GLU A 331 10.30 9.15 11.24
CA GLU A 331 9.74 8.93 12.57
C GLU A 331 9.21 7.50 12.68
N ARG A 332 9.52 6.85 13.81
CA ARG A 332 9.06 5.48 14.04
C ARG A 332 7.68 5.48 14.67
N VAL A 333 6.73 4.87 13.98
CA VAL A 333 5.39 4.63 14.52
C VAL A 333 5.46 3.46 15.50
N VAL A 334 5.14 3.73 16.77
CA VAL A 334 5.07 2.68 17.81
C VAL A 334 3.68 2.06 17.78
N GLY A 335 3.60 0.82 17.28
CA GLY A 335 2.37 0.03 17.26
C GLY A 335 2.50 -1.28 18.04
N PRO A 336 1.41 -1.99 18.31
CA PRO A 336 1.43 -3.25 19.05
C PRO A 336 2.28 -4.35 18.40
N LEU A 337 2.53 -4.31 17.09
CA LEU A 337 3.35 -5.30 16.36
C LEU A 337 4.87 -5.04 16.42
N THR A 338 5.32 -3.86 16.85
CA THR A 338 6.76 -3.54 16.98
C THR A 338 7.36 -4.08 18.28
N SER A 339 6.56 -4.52 19.24
CA SER A 339 7.04 -5.07 20.51
C SER A 339 7.73 -6.44 20.37
N ALA A 340 7.41 -7.21 19.34
CA ALA A 340 8.01 -8.53 19.10
C ALA A 340 9.42 -8.49 18.46
N LEU A 341 9.81 -7.37 17.85
CA LEU A 341 11.11 -7.20 17.18
C LEU A 341 12.17 -6.49 18.04
N SER A 342 11.78 -5.95 19.20
CA SER A 342 12.67 -5.11 20.04
C SER A 342 13.49 -5.87 21.08
N SER A 343 13.48 -7.19 21.16
CA SER A 343 14.10 -7.96 22.25
C SER A 343 15.45 -8.62 21.93
N GLN A 344 16.21 -8.15 20.93
CA GLN A 344 17.61 -8.56 20.81
C GLN A 344 18.56 -7.34 20.78
N PRO A 345 19.33 -7.08 21.83
CA PRO A 345 20.38 -6.06 21.79
C PRO A 345 21.53 -6.54 20.91
N ILE A 346 21.83 -5.76 19.86
CA ILE A 346 23.03 -5.96 19.06
C ILE A 346 24.22 -5.54 19.92
N SER A 347 24.94 -6.51 20.46
CA SER A 347 26.28 -6.23 21.03
C SER A 347 27.27 -5.94 19.90
N ALA A 348 27.55 -4.66 19.69
CA ALA A 348 28.64 -4.22 18.84
C ALA A 348 29.96 -4.64 19.49
N LYS A 349 30.63 -5.64 18.94
CA LYS A 349 32.06 -5.86 19.13
C LYS A 349 32.72 -5.83 17.76
N PHE A 350 33.06 -4.63 17.33
CA PHE A 350 34.20 -4.45 16.42
C PHE A 350 35.43 -4.34 17.28
N LYS A 351 36.30 -5.34 17.22
CA LYS A 351 37.74 -5.24 17.59
C LYS A 351 38.54 -5.89 16.47
N GLY A 352 39.48 -5.10 15.94
CA GLY A 352 40.66 -5.52 15.19
C GLY A 352 40.44 -5.84 13.72
#